data_c1395b9069a446790647ac5a738f7981
#
_entry.id   c1395b9069a446790647ac5a738f7981
#
_cell.length_a   1.000
_cell.length_b   1.000
_cell.length_c   1.000
_cell.angle_alpha   90.00
_cell.angle_beta   90.00
_cell.angle_gamma   90.00
#
_symmetry.space_group_name_H-M   'P 1'
#
loop_
_entity.id
_entity.type
_entity.pdbx_description
1 polymer ?
#
loop_
_entity_poly.entity_id
_entity_poly.type
_entity_poly.pdbx_seq_one_letter_code
_entity_poly.pdbx_strand_id
1 'polypeptide(L)'
;MNKEIIIRSISSAVDFALLHDGKLIELHKEKDNNKFNVGDIFIASIKKTITGLNAAFVNVGYEKDAFLHYHDLGPRVKTLLKFTKLVKEGKIKTSSLEKFNFEKEIDKQGSIDDVLSANQTLIVQIIKEPISTKGPRISSELSFAGRFLVLVPFSNRISISQKIRSKEERKRPVSYTHLTLPTRLSV
;
A
#
# COMPACT_ATOMS: atom_id res chain seq x y z
N MET A 1 -17.71 36.08 8.17
CA MET A 1 -17.06 35.16 7.23
C MET A 1 -17.70 33.80 7.38
N ASN A 2 -18.60 33.44 6.48
CA ASN A 2 -19.31 32.17 6.52
C ASN A 2 -18.73 31.22 5.46
N LYS A 3 -18.24 30.05 5.87
CA LYS A 3 -17.75 28.99 4.96
C LYS A 3 -18.68 27.81 5.06
N GLU A 4 -19.19 27.38 3.92
CA GLU A 4 -20.12 26.27 3.81
C GLU A 4 -19.57 25.20 2.88
N ILE A 5 -19.76 23.93 3.23
CA ILE A 5 -19.47 22.79 2.37
C ILE A 5 -20.81 22.14 2.04
N ILE A 6 -21.14 22.11 0.75
CA ILE A 6 -22.31 21.40 0.24
C ILE A 6 -21.84 20.08 -0.33
N ILE A 7 -22.43 18.99 0.12
CA ILE A 7 -22.15 17.63 -0.35
C ILE A 7 -23.40 17.08 -1.02
N ARG A 8 -23.27 16.71 -2.29
CA ARG A 8 -24.31 16.05 -3.05
C ARG A 8 -23.87 14.64 -3.39
N SER A 9 -24.49 13.63 -2.79
CA SER A 9 -24.23 12.23 -3.10
C SER A 9 -25.30 11.70 -4.04
N ILE A 10 -24.87 11.10 -5.15
CA ILE A 10 -25.70 10.35 -6.10
C ILE A 10 -25.08 8.97 -6.27
N SER A 11 -25.84 8.00 -6.80
CA SER A 11 -25.41 6.58 -6.91
C SER A 11 -24.09 6.33 -7.65
N SER A 12 -23.59 7.29 -8.42
CA SER A 12 -22.39 7.15 -9.25
C SER A 12 -21.31 8.22 -9.01
N ALA A 13 -21.57 9.20 -8.16
CA ALA A 13 -20.62 10.28 -7.86
C ALA A 13 -20.99 11.04 -6.60
N VAL A 14 -19.99 11.69 -6.01
CA VAL A 14 -20.17 12.66 -4.93
C VAL A 14 -19.59 13.99 -5.38
N ASP A 15 -20.41 15.03 -5.33
CA ASP A 15 -19.98 16.39 -5.63
C ASP A 15 -19.76 17.16 -4.31
N PHE A 16 -18.63 17.84 -4.17
CA PHE A 16 -18.29 18.69 -3.04
C PHE A 16 -18.15 20.12 -3.52
N ALA A 17 -18.93 21.05 -2.97
CA ALA A 17 -18.82 22.45 -3.26
C ALA A 17 -18.42 23.23 -1.99
N LEU A 18 -17.35 24.01 -2.07
CA LEU A 18 -16.95 24.95 -1.02
C LEU A 18 -17.46 26.34 -1.37
N LEU A 19 -18.28 26.90 -0.50
CA LEU A 19 -18.78 28.27 -0.62
C LEU A 19 -18.13 29.15 0.46
N HIS A 20 -17.90 30.41 0.10
CA HIS A 20 -17.48 31.46 1.00
C HIS A 20 -18.41 32.67 0.81
N ASP A 21 -19.14 33.04 1.88
CA ASP A 21 -20.17 34.10 1.86
C ASP A 21 -21.14 33.93 0.68
N GLY A 22 -21.62 32.69 0.45
CA GLY A 22 -22.57 32.32 -0.61
C GLY A 22 -21.98 32.25 -2.03
N LYS A 23 -20.68 32.47 -2.22
CA LYS A 23 -20.00 32.35 -3.50
C LYS A 23 -19.27 31.02 -3.60
N LEU A 24 -19.41 30.32 -4.73
CA LEU A 24 -18.67 29.08 -5.02
C LEU A 24 -17.19 29.40 -5.18
N ILE A 25 -16.34 28.76 -4.35
CA ILE A 25 -14.89 28.90 -4.38
C ILE A 25 -14.26 27.68 -5.06
N GLU A 26 -14.77 26.49 -4.76
CA GLU A 26 -14.17 25.24 -5.23
C GLU A 26 -15.28 24.21 -5.48
N LEU A 27 -15.13 23.45 -6.56
CA LEU A 27 -16.03 22.33 -6.90
C LEU A 27 -15.20 21.10 -7.22
N HIS A 28 -15.42 20.03 -6.46
CA HIS A 28 -14.84 18.73 -6.70
C HIS A 28 -15.93 17.72 -7.04
N LYS A 29 -15.62 16.82 -7.95
CA LYS A 29 -16.48 15.71 -8.32
C LYS A 29 -15.71 14.41 -8.20
N GLU A 30 -16.14 13.56 -7.29
CA GLU A 30 -15.59 12.22 -7.09
C GLU A 30 -16.55 11.20 -7.71
N LYS A 31 -16.04 10.42 -8.65
CA LYS A 31 -16.84 9.35 -9.28
C LYS A 31 -16.58 8.04 -8.56
N ASP A 32 -17.65 7.29 -8.30
CA ASP A 32 -17.64 6.01 -7.56
C ASP A 32 -16.85 4.88 -8.28
N ASN A 33 -16.35 5.14 -9.48
CA ASN A 33 -15.62 4.20 -10.33
C ASN A 33 -14.08 4.31 -10.22
N ASN A 34 -13.56 4.90 -9.16
CA ASN A 34 -12.11 4.94 -8.96
C ASN A 34 -11.60 3.57 -8.54
N LYS A 35 -11.38 2.70 -9.51
CA LYS A 35 -10.48 1.56 -9.39
C LYS A 35 -9.07 2.15 -9.36
N PHE A 36 -8.20 1.62 -8.50
CA PHE A 36 -6.80 2.05 -8.35
C PHE A 36 -6.56 3.30 -7.51
N ASN A 37 -7.27 3.39 -6.37
CA ASN A 37 -7.07 4.43 -5.37
C ASN A 37 -5.78 4.19 -4.57
N VAL A 38 -5.23 5.27 -4.00
CA VAL A 38 -4.13 5.16 -3.05
C VAL A 38 -4.53 4.25 -1.88
N GLY A 39 -3.70 3.24 -1.61
CA GLY A 39 -3.94 2.24 -0.58
C GLY A 39 -4.50 0.92 -1.10
N ASP A 40 -5.05 0.86 -2.32
CA ASP A 40 -5.51 -0.37 -2.93
C ASP A 40 -4.36 -1.38 -3.12
N ILE A 41 -4.66 -2.66 -2.91
CA ILE A 41 -3.67 -3.74 -2.95
C ILE A 41 -4.02 -4.72 -4.06
N PHE A 42 -3.02 -5.07 -4.85
CA PHE A 42 -3.15 -5.97 -5.98
C PHE A 42 -2.13 -7.10 -5.94
N ILE A 43 -2.53 -8.26 -6.44
CA ILE A 43 -1.60 -9.29 -6.87
C ILE A 43 -1.23 -8.99 -8.31
N ALA A 44 0.00 -8.62 -8.55
CA ALA A 44 0.47 -8.07 -9.81
C ALA A 44 1.56 -8.94 -10.44
N SER A 45 1.74 -8.80 -11.74
CA SER A 45 2.74 -9.52 -12.52
C SER A 45 3.78 -8.53 -13.08
N ILE A 46 5.06 -8.82 -12.85
CA ILE A 46 6.16 -8.01 -13.38
C ILE A 46 6.26 -8.24 -14.89
N LYS A 47 6.12 -7.19 -15.69
CA LYS A 47 6.28 -7.26 -17.15
C LYS A 47 7.74 -7.17 -17.57
N LYS A 48 8.46 -6.16 -17.07
CA LYS A 48 9.87 -5.95 -17.38
C LYS A 48 10.53 -5.08 -16.33
N THR A 49 11.84 -5.24 -16.19
CA THR A 49 12.70 -4.33 -15.43
C THR A 49 13.40 -3.36 -16.38
N ILE A 50 13.78 -2.21 -15.89
CA ILE A 50 14.54 -1.18 -16.62
C ILE A 50 15.69 -0.73 -15.72
N THR A 51 16.86 -1.28 -15.97
CA THR A 51 18.07 -1.04 -15.19
C THR A 51 18.43 0.44 -15.12
N GLY A 52 18.37 1.16 -16.24
CA GLY A 52 18.70 2.58 -16.29
C GLY A 52 17.79 3.50 -15.46
N LEU A 53 16.58 3.04 -15.10
CA LEU A 53 15.66 3.74 -14.20
C LEU A 53 15.63 3.13 -12.80
N ASN A 54 16.35 2.04 -12.59
CA ASN A 54 16.27 1.21 -11.40
C ASN A 54 14.82 0.90 -10.98
N ALA A 55 13.99 0.49 -11.96
CA ALA A 55 12.55 0.35 -11.81
C ALA A 55 11.99 -0.83 -12.60
N ALA A 56 10.76 -1.22 -12.31
CA ALA A 56 10.01 -2.22 -13.06
C ALA A 56 8.66 -1.68 -13.53
N PHE A 57 8.19 -2.16 -14.67
CA PHE A 57 6.81 -2.03 -15.11
C PHE A 57 6.01 -3.27 -14.72
N VAL A 58 4.85 -3.05 -14.11
CA VAL A 58 4.06 -4.08 -13.44
C VAL A 58 2.62 -4.00 -13.92
N ASN A 59 2.06 -5.16 -14.28
CA ASN A 59 0.67 -5.29 -14.64
C ASN A 59 -0.19 -5.46 -13.39
N VAL A 60 -1.00 -4.47 -13.08
CA VAL A 60 -1.97 -4.45 -11.97
C VAL A 60 -3.42 -4.61 -12.47
N GLY A 61 -3.62 -4.86 -13.78
CA GLY A 61 -4.93 -4.90 -14.40
C GLY A 61 -5.48 -3.54 -14.84
N TYR A 62 -4.67 -2.49 -14.77
CA TYR A 62 -4.97 -1.19 -15.36
C TYR A 62 -4.51 -1.15 -16.82
N GLU A 63 -5.10 -0.26 -17.65
CA GLU A 63 -4.73 -0.13 -19.08
C GLU A 63 -3.28 0.28 -19.32
N LYS A 64 -2.69 1.01 -18.37
CA LYS A 64 -1.28 1.41 -18.37
C LYS A 64 -0.53 0.64 -17.29
N ASP A 65 0.69 0.20 -17.60
CA ASP A 65 1.52 -0.49 -16.62
C ASP A 65 1.86 0.40 -15.43
N ALA A 66 1.78 -0.17 -14.24
CA ALA A 66 2.17 0.49 -13.01
C ALA A 66 3.70 0.62 -12.92
N PHE A 67 4.17 1.68 -12.30
CA PHE A 67 5.59 1.96 -12.09
C PHE A 67 6.03 1.61 -10.68
N LEU A 68 7.05 0.75 -10.56
CA LEU A 68 7.64 0.30 -9.31
C LEU A 68 9.14 0.64 -9.30
N HIS A 69 9.51 1.64 -8.53
CA HIS A 69 10.92 2.01 -8.36
C HIS A 69 11.60 1.14 -7.30
N TYR A 70 12.93 0.93 -7.40
CA TYR A 70 13.70 0.13 -6.44
C TYR A 70 13.48 0.57 -4.98
N HIS A 71 13.45 1.87 -4.71
CA HIS A 71 13.22 2.40 -3.37
C HIS A 71 11.80 2.19 -2.83
N ASP A 72 10.86 1.82 -3.70
CA ASP A 72 9.49 1.47 -3.31
C ASP A 72 9.31 -0.03 -3.05
N LEU A 73 10.39 -0.85 -3.16
CA LEU A 73 10.32 -2.28 -2.90
C LEU A 73 10.15 -2.65 -1.42
N GLY A 74 10.64 -1.81 -0.53
CA GLY A 74 10.75 -2.15 0.88
C GLY A 74 11.85 -3.19 1.17
N PRO A 75 12.40 -3.19 2.40
CA PRO A 75 13.55 -4.03 2.74
C PRO A 75 13.24 -5.53 2.71
N ARG A 76 12.00 -5.91 2.93
CA ARG A 76 11.54 -7.32 3.06
C ARG A 76 10.90 -7.89 1.79
N VAL A 77 11.12 -7.27 0.64
CA VAL A 77 10.49 -7.70 -0.63
C VAL A 77 10.80 -9.16 -0.98
N LYS A 78 12.02 -9.66 -0.72
CA LYS A 78 12.37 -11.06 -0.96
C LYS A 78 11.52 -12.02 -0.11
N THR A 79 11.26 -11.65 1.14
CA THR A 79 10.35 -12.40 2.02
C THR A 79 8.93 -12.40 1.48
N LEU A 80 8.44 -11.24 1.01
CA LEU A 80 7.11 -11.11 0.42
C LEU A 80 6.98 -11.94 -0.88
N LEU A 81 7.97 -11.92 -1.75
CA LEU A 81 8.02 -12.75 -2.98
C LEU A 81 7.95 -14.24 -2.65
N LYS A 82 8.77 -14.69 -1.69
CA LYS A 82 8.76 -16.09 -1.22
C LYS A 82 7.41 -16.49 -0.65
N PHE A 83 6.83 -15.65 0.22
CA PHE A 83 5.51 -15.87 0.81
C PHE A 83 4.44 -15.98 -0.28
N THR A 84 4.38 -15.00 -1.19
CA THR A 84 3.41 -14.97 -2.30
C THR A 84 3.50 -16.22 -3.17
N LYS A 85 4.74 -16.66 -3.50
CA LYS A 85 4.98 -17.88 -4.26
C LYS A 85 4.45 -19.12 -3.54
N LEU A 86 4.78 -19.29 -2.26
CA LEU A 86 4.37 -20.46 -1.48
C LEU A 86 2.85 -20.52 -1.26
N VAL A 87 2.20 -19.37 -1.08
CA VAL A 87 0.73 -19.29 -1.00
C VAL A 87 0.10 -19.68 -2.33
N LYS A 88 0.62 -19.17 -3.46
CA LYS A 88 0.14 -19.51 -4.81
C LYS A 88 0.30 -21.02 -5.14
N GLU A 89 1.36 -21.63 -4.65
CA GLU A 89 1.62 -23.08 -4.78
C GLU A 89 0.80 -23.93 -3.78
N GLY A 90 -0.02 -23.32 -2.92
CA GLY A 90 -0.81 -24.02 -1.89
C GLY A 90 0.00 -24.64 -0.75
N LYS A 91 1.30 -24.31 -0.66
CA LYS A 91 2.20 -24.81 0.39
C LYS A 91 2.00 -24.14 1.74
N ILE A 92 1.45 -22.93 1.76
CA ILE A 92 1.08 -22.19 2.97
C ILE A 92 -0.43 -22.04 2.99
N LYS A 93 -1.06 -22.58 4.04
CA LYS A 93 -2.51 -22.53 4.28
C LYS A 93 -2.88 -21.70 5.52
N THR A 94 -1.89 -21.13 6.19
CA THR A 94 -2.08 -20.35 7.42
C THR A 94 -1.57 -18.93 7.24
N SER A 95 -2.21 -17.99 7.92
CA SER A 95 -1.75 -16.58 8.00
C SER A 95 -0.67 -16.36 9.06
N SER A 96 -0.37 -17.37 9.91
CA SER A 96 0.68 -17.25 10.93
C SER A 96 2.06 -17.26 10.28
N LEU A 97 2.87 -16.27 10.64
CA LEU A 97 4.26 -16.13 10.21
C LEU A 97 5.27 -16.61 11.25
N GLU A 98 4.81 -17.19 12.37
CA GLU A 98 5.67 -17.60 13.51
C GLU A 98 6.81 -18.56 13.09
N LYS A 99 6.51 -19.47 12.18
CA LYS A 99 7.47 -20.47 11.67
C LYS A 99 7.99 -20.14 10.28
N PHE A 100 7.73 -18.92 9.78
CA PHE A 100 8.15 -18.53 8.44
C PHE A 100 9.59 -18.02 8.44
N ASN A 101 10.44 -18.66 7.62
CA ASN A 101 11.83 -18.22 7.46
C ASN A 101 11.91 -16.99 6.57
N PHE A 102 12.24 -15.86 7.18
CA PHE A 102 12.43 -14.59 6.50
C PHE A 102 13.70 -14.61 5.65
N GLU A 103 13.62 -14.04 4.48
CA GLU A 103 14.77 -13.79 3.60
C GLU A 103 15.59 -12.58 4.10
N LYS A 104 16.85 -12.53 3.67
CA LYS A 104 17.71 -11.38 3.95
C LYS A 104 17.11 -10.11 3.33
N GLU A 105 17.20 -9.00 4.06
CA GLU A 105 16.78 -7.70 3.55
C GLU A 105 17.60 -7.29 2.31
N ILE A 106 16.98 -6.55 1.41
CA ILE A 106 17.68 -5.98 0.26
C ILE A 106 18.54 -4.79 0.67
N ASP A 107 19.61 -4.55 -0.07
CA ASP A 107 20.43 -3.37 0.12
C ASP A 107 19.66 -2.11 -0.32
N LYS A 108 19.86 -0.99 0.35
CA LYS A 108 19.26 0.29 -0.02
C LYS A 108 19.80 0.84 -1.35
N GLN A 109 20.99 0.48 -1.73
CA GLN A 109 21.68 0.93 -2.96
C GLN A 109 21.77 -0.18 -4.02
N GLY A 110 20.92 -1.21 -3.92
CA GLY A 110 20.91 -2.31 -4.87
C GLY A 110 20.25 -1.98 -6.22
N SER A 111 20.25 -2.96 -7.10
CA SER A 111 19.59 -2.89 -8.41
C SER A 111 18.26 -3.63 -8.42
N ILE A 112 17.32 -3.13 -9.22
CA ILE A 112 16.01 -3.77 -9.43
C ILE A 112 16.17 -5.18 -9.99
N ASP A 113 17.15 -5.40 -10.87
CA ASP A 113 17.40 -6.67 -11.53
C ASP A 113 17.97 -7.76 -10.59
N ASP A 114 18.56 -7.35 -9.45
CA ASP A 114 19.04 -8.28 -8.41
C ASP A 114 17.89 -8.86 -7.56
N VAL A 115 16.72 -8.24 -7.66
CA VAL A 115 15.58 -8.57 -6.81
C VAL A 115 14.39 -9.09 -7.59
N LEU A 116 14.10 -8.49 -8.74
CA LEU A 116 12.92 -8.77 -9.54
C LEU A 116 13.28 -9.31 -10.91
N SER A 117 12.44 -10.22 -11.40
CA SER A 117 12.52 -10.76 -12.75
C SER A 117 11.15 -10.70 -13.43
N ALA A 118 11.15 -10.69 -14.78
CA ALA A 118 9.91 -10.73 -15.55
C ALA A 118 9.07 -11.97 -15.19
N ASN A 119 7.75 -11.83 -15.30
CA ASN A 119 6.75 -12.84 -14.98
C ASN A 119 6.63 -13.28 -13.51
N GLN A 120 7.38 -12.66 -12.61
CA GLN A 120 7.17 -12.87 -11.17
C GLN A 120 5.86 -12.26 -10.72
N THR A 121 5.21 -12.93 -9.75
CA THR A 121 4.01 -12.41 -9.07
C THR A 121 4.43 -11.70 -7.77
N LEU A 122 3.92 -10.52 -7.56
CA LEU A 122 4.21 -9.68 -6.40
C LEU A 122 2.92 -9.05 -5.87
N ILE A 123 2.81 -8.92 -4.54
CA ILE A 123 1.76 -8.12 -3.92
C ILE A 123 2.24 -6.68 -3.87
N VAL A 124 1.41 -5.76 -4.35
CA VAL A 124 1.73 -4.34 -4.43
C VAL A 124 0.58 -3.48 -3.93
N GLN A 125 0.92 -2.30 -3.44
CA GLN A 125 -0.03 -1.28 -2.99
C GLN A 125 0.14 -0.02 -3.82
N ILE A 126 -0.97 0.61 -4.21
CA ILE A 126 -0.94 1.90 -4.92
C ILE A 126 -0.54 3.01 -3.95
N ILE A 127 0.50 3.75 -4.30
CA ILE A 127 0.98 4.92 -3.55
C ILE A 127 0.70 6.25 -4.26
N LYS A 128 0.43 6.20 -5.57
CA LYS A 128 -0.09 7.31 -6.36
C LYS A 128 -1.02 6.79 -7.43
N GLU A 129 -2.15 7.43 -7.57
CA GLU A 129 -3.15 7.12 -8.60
C GLU A 129 -2.63 7.35 -10.02
N PRO A 130 -3.22 6.66 -11.01
CA PRO A 130 -2.86 6.91 -12.40
C PRO A 130 -3.24 8.34 -12.79
N ILE A 131 -2.38 9.03 -13.55
CA ILE A 131 -2.59 10.39 -13.99
C ILE A 131 -2.44 10.46 -15.51
N SER A 132 -3.51 10.86 -16.19
CA SER A 132 -3.53 11.08 -17.64
C SER A 132 -2.93 9.89 -18.43
N THR A 133 -1.72 10.05 -18.96
CA THR A 133 -1.03 9.06 -19.80
C THR A 133 -0.15 8.07 -19.01
N LYS A 134 -0.03 8.24 -17.68
CA LYS A 134 0.85 7.43 -16.84
C LYS A 134 0.03 6.46 -15.98
N GLY A 135 0.51 5.22 -15.88
CA GLY A 135 -0.03 4.25 -14.93
C GLY A 135 0.24 4.62 -13.48
N PRO A 136 -0.38 3.90 -12.52
CA PRO A 136 -0.21 4.18 -11.10
C PRO A 136 1.23 3.93 -10.65
N ARG A 137 1.68 4.66 -9.61
CA ARG A 137 2.91 4.31 -8.90
C ARG A 137 2.56 3.37 -7.75
N ILE A 138 3.35 2.33 -7.60
CA ILE A 138 3.11 1.27 -6.64
C ILE A 138 4.31 1.03 -5.74
N SER A 139 4.06 0.41 -4.59
CA SER A 139 5.07 -0.05 -3.64
C SER A 139 4.82 -1.52 -3.28
N SER A 140 5.86 -2.28 -3.01
CA SER A 140 5.75 -3.59 -2.37
C SER A 140 5.90 -3.54 -0.86
N GLU A 141 6.22 -2.40 -0.27
CA GLU A 141 6.13 -2.17 1.16
C GLU A 141 4.68 -1.82 1.51
N LEU A 142 3.91 -2.85 1.86
CA LEU A 142 2.50 -2.68 2.23
C LEU A 142 2.38 -1.89 3.53
N SER A 143 1.43 -0.98 3.59
CA SER A 143 1.14 -0.19 4.78
C SER A 143 -0.36 -0.06 5.00
N PHE A 144 -0.82 -0.41 6.19
CA PHE A 144 -2.22 -0.30 6.60
C PHE A 144 -2.34 0.80 7.64
N ALA A 145 -2.82 1.94 7.19
CA ALA A 145 -2.98 3.11 8.04
C ALA A 145 -4.27 3.02 8.85
N GLY A 146 -4.14 2.94 10.17
CA GLY A 146 -5.22 3.16 11.12
C GLY A 146 -5.23 4.61 11.61
N ARG A 147 -6.15 4.92 12.53
CA ARG A 147 -6.29 6.29 13.07
C ARG A 147 -5.03 6.82 13.75
N PHE A 148 -4.31 5.97 14.46
CA PHE A 148 -3.13 6.34 15.27
C PHE A 148 -1.93 5.42 15.08
N LEU A 149 -2.09 4.32 14.35
CA LEU A 149 -1.06 3.31 14.12
C LEU A 149 -0.98 3.01 12.64
N VAL A 150 0.21 2.64 12.18
CA VAL A 150 0.41 2.07 10.84
C VAL A 150 0.98 0.67 11.02
N LEU A 151 0.29 -0.33 10.46
CA LEU A 151 0.79 -1.69 10.37
C LEU A 151 1.58 -1.85 9.07
N VAL A 152 2.83 -2.27 9.18
CA VAL A 152 3.68 -2.66 8.05
C VAL A 152 3.98 -4.14 8.17
N PRO A 153 3.38 -5.01 7.35
CA PRO A 153 3.63 -6.46 7.39
C PRO A 153 5.11 -6.79 7.20
N PHE A 154 5.54 -7.88 7.80
CA PHE A 154 6.93 -8.34 7.80
C PHE A 154 7.94 -7.37 8.43
N SER A 155 7.47 -6.29 9.05
CA SER A 155 8.30 -5.34 9.78
C SER A 155 8.09 -5.49 11.28
N ASN A 156 9.19 -5.42 12.03
CA ASN A 156 9.14 -5.37 13.50
C ASN A 156 8.95 -3.93 14.02
N ARG A 157 8.66 -2.97 13.12
CA ARG A 157 8.50 -1.57 13.48
C ARG A 157 7.04 -1.24 13.70
N ILE A 158 6.76 -0.57 14.80
CA ILE A 158 5.46 0.02 15.08
C ILE A 158 5.54 1.51 14.79
N SER A 159 4.74 1.95 13.84
CA SER A 159 4.64 3.38 13.53
C SER A 159 3.42 3.96 14.24
N ILE A 160 3.66 4.91 15.13
CA ILE A 160 2.63 5.58 15.94
C ILE A 160 2.53 7.03 15.49
N SER A 161 1.29 7.49 15.29
CA SER A 161 1.02 8.87 14.88
C SER A 161 1.63 9.88 15.86
N GLN A 162 2.19 10.95 15.32
CA GLN A 162 2.68 12.09 16.11
C GLN A 162 1.57 12.83 16.88
N LYS A 163 0.30 12.60 16.52
CA LYS A 163 -0.86 13.15 17.25
C LYS A 163 -0.95 12.60 18.68
N ILE A 164 -0.39 11.41 18.94
CA ILE A 164 -0.27 10.86 20.29
C ILE A 164 0.94 11.50 20.96
N ARG A 165 0.70 12.43 21.88
CA ARG A 165 1.75 13.20 22.59
C ARG A 165 2.22 12.53 23.88
N SER A 166 1.37 11.75 24.56
CA SER A 166 1.72 11.04 25.80
C SER A 166 2.78 9.97 25.54
N LYS A 167 3.86 10.02 26.30
CA LYS A 167 4.93 8.99 26.23
C LYS A 167 4.42 7.62 26.68
N GLU A 168 3.51 7.56 27.63
CA GLU A 168 2.90 6.34 28.14
C GLU A 168 2.01 5.68 27.09
N GLU A 169 1.13 6.46 26.45
CA GLU A 169 0.28 5.98 25.35
C GLU A 169 1.10 5.54 24.13
N ARG A 170 2.25 6.15 23.87
CA ARG A 170 3.16 5.70 22.80
C ARG A 170 3.87 4.38 23.11
N LYS A 171 4.10 4.05 24.39
CA LYS A 171 4.71 2.78 24.81
C LYS A 171 3.70 1.63 24.82
N ARG A 172 2.44 1.91 24.99
CA ARG A 172 1.37 0.93 25.12
C ARG A 172 1.28 -0.05 23.94
N PRO A 173 1.28 0.38 22.64
CA PRO A 173 1.29 -0.54 21.51
C PRO A 173 2.52 -1.44 21.46
N VAL A 174 3.68 -0.97 21.95
CA VAL A 174 4.91 -1.76 22.00
C VAL A 174 4.74 -2.97 22.93
N SER A 175 4.01 -2.84 24.03
CA SER A 175 3.75 -3.95 24.95
C SER A 175 2.87 -5.05 24.36
N TYR A 176 2.04 -4.72 23.35
CA TYR A 176 1.15 -5.68 22.69
C TYR A 176 1.77 -6.41 21.49
N THR A 177 2.96 -6.02 21.03
CA THR A 177 3.62 -6.69 19.91
C THR A 177 4.19 -8.06 20.27
N HIS A 178 4.31 -8.37 21.56
CA HIS A 178 4.64 -9.71 22.04
C HIS A 178 3.40 -10.59 22.23
N LEU A 179 2.20 -10.02 22.13
CA LEU A 179 0.96 -10.77 22.09
C LEU A 179 0.67 -11.10 20.63
N THR A 180 0.84 -12.35 20.26
CA THR A 180 0.30 -12.90 19.01
C THR A 180 -1.16 -12.48 18.92
N LEU A 181 -1.50 -11.68 17.90
CA LEU A 181 -2.89 -11.39 17.59
C LEU A 181 -3.59 -12.74 17.39
N PRO A 182 -4.58 -13.11 18.22
CA PRO A 182 -5.36 -14.30 17.96
C PRO A 182 -6.16 -14.04 16.68
N THR A 183 -5.69 -14.56 15.57
CA THR A 183 -6.45 -14.62 14.31
C THR A 183 -7.54 -15.68 14.48
N ARG A 184 -8.54 -15.41 15.30
CA ARG A 184 -9.84 -16.04 15.20
C ARG A 184 -10.74 -15.10 14.41
N LEU A 185 -10.70 -15.23 13.10
CA LEU A 185 -11.87 -15.02 12.28
C LEU A 185 -12.73 -16.28 12.45
N SER A 186 -13.69 -16.21 13.35
CA SER A 186 -14.85 -17.09 13.29
C SER A 186 -15.77 -16.54 12.20
N VAL A 187 -16.03 -17.38 11.21
CA VAL A 187 -17.08 -17.25 10.21
C VAL A 187 -18.44 -17.18 10.89
#